data_a728104f8b7348092c63cae85894c060
#
_entry.id   a728104f8b7348092c63cae85894c060
#
_cell.length_a   1.000
_cell.length_b   1.000
_cell.length_c   1.000
_cell.angle_alpha   90.00
_cell.angle_beta   90.00
_cell.angle_gamma   90.00
#
_symmetry.space_group_name_H-M   'P 1'
#
loop_
_entity.id
_entity.type
_entity.pdbx_description
1 polymer ?
#
loop_
_entity_poly.entity_id
_entity_poly.type
_entity_poly.pdbx_seq_one_letter_code
_entity_poly.pdbx_strand_id
1 'polypeptide(L)'
;MDLLGFIIICVKVLLVFAATMLTVLIMIYAERRVSAFMQGRLGPNRVGPQGLLQPIADGIKFLMKEDIIPAGVDKPIFILAPAVLLIPALMTFAVIPFGSDITLFGRQIPLQVADVNVGILYVLALTSIGVYGIVLAGWSSNSKYSLLGGLRSAAQLISYELAMGLAVVSIILLSGSLKLNDIVADQQGYLFSWNVFKQPVAFIIFLIAVYAETNRLPFDLSEAEQELVGGYHTEYSSIKFSMFFMAEYANMITAAALTVTLFFGGWDVPLINETSLGIWGTLLSVLSFILKMGFFLFLFIWVRWTFPRFRYDQLMKLGWKVMLPIALLNIFITAGYLTITALI
;
A
#
# COMPACT_ATOMS: atom_id res chain seq x y z
N MET A 1 -28.36 12.44 9.12
CA MET A 1 -27.21 12.96 8.33
C MET A 1 -27.74 14.12 7.50
N ASP A 2 -27.24 15.34 7.73
CA ASP A 2 -27.70 16.52 7.01
C ASP A 2 -27.21 16.46 5.55
N LEU A 3 -27.95 17.09 4.62
CA LEU A 3 -27.59 17.18 3.20
C LEU A 3 -26.14 17.66 3.01
N LEU A 4 -25.72 18.67 3.79
CA LEU A 4 -24.37 19.20 3.76
C LEU A 4 -23.33 18.15 4.17
N GLY A 5 -23.60 17.35 5.19
CA GLY A 5 -22.71 16.25 5.62
C GLY A 5 -22.56 15.17 4.53
N PHE A 6 -23.63 14.84 3.83
CA PHE A 6 -23.58 13.92 2.70
C PHE A 6 -22.73 14.46 1.55
N ILE A 7 -22.91 15.72 1.19
CA ILE A 7 -22.11 16.39 0.14
C ILE A 7 -20.62 16.38 0.52
N ILE A 8 -20.27 16.68 1.78
CA ILE A 8 -18.88 16.68 2.26
C ILE A 8 -18.25 15.28 2.10
N ILE A 9 -18.98 14.21 2.44
CA ILE A 9 -18.46 12.85 2.27
C ILE A 9 -18.24 12.52 0.79
N CYS A 10 -19.21 12.84 -0.09
CA CYS A 10 -19.06 12.64 -1.53
C CYS A 10 -17.84 13.38 -2.10
N VAL A 11 -17.62 14.63 -1.68
CA VAL A 11 -16.46 15.42 -2.10
C VAL A 11 -15.16 14.79 -1.59
N LYS A 12 -15.10 14.33 -0.33
CA LYS A 12 -13.93 13.64 0.21
C LYS A 12 -13.61 12.36 -0.57
N VAL A 13 -14.61 11.53 -0.87
CA VAL A 13 -14.42 10.31 -1.66
C VAL A 13 -13.83 10.64 -3.02
N LEU A 14 -14.39 11.62 -3.72
CA LEU A 14 -13.89 12.04 -5.04
C LEU A 14 -12.46 12.59 -4.96
N LEU A 15 -12.15 13.42 -3.95
CA LEU A 15 -10.81 13.99 -3.77
C LEU A 15 -9.78 12.90 -3.46
N VAL A 16 -10.09 11.97 -2.55
CA VAL A 16 -9.18 10.86 -2.20
C VAL A 16 -8.97 9.95 -3.40
N PHE A 17 -10.03 9.60 -4.12
CA PHE A 17 -9.93 8.81 -5.34
C PHE A 17 -9.06 9.50 -6.40
N ALA A 18 -9.31 10.78 -6.68
CA ALA A 18 -8.54 11.56 -7.65
C ALA A 18 -7.06 11.69 -7.23
N ALA A 19 -6.79 11.94 -5.94
CA ALA A 19 -5.44 12.02 -5.39
C ALA A 19 -4.70 10.67 -5.51
N THR A 20 -5.38 9.56 -5.22
CA THR A 20 -4.81 8.21 -5.38
C THR A 20 -4.47 7.92 -6.84
N MET A 21 -5.40 8.18 -7.77
CA MET A 21 -5.16 7.98 -9.20
C MET A 21 -4.02 8.87 -9.72
N LEU A 22 -3.96 10.12 -9.29
CA LEU A 22 -2.87 11.03 -9.63
C LEU A 22 -1.52 10.50 -9.10
N THR A 23 -1.49 10.00 -7.86
CA THR A 23 -0.28 9.42 -7.27
C THR A 23 0.16 8.17 -8.02
N VAL A 24 -0.76 7.31 -8.46
CA VAL A 24 -0.45 6.16 -9.33
C VAL A 24 0.21 6.62 -10.63
N LEU A 25 -0.32 7.63 -11.31
CA LEU A 25 0.27 8.19 -12.52
C LEU A 25 1.68 8.76 -12.28
N ILE A 26 1.84 9.51 -11.18
CA ILE A 26 3.14 10.06 -10.76
C ILE A 26 4.13 8.93 -10.47
N MET A 27 3.70 7.84 -9.83
CA MET A 27 4.56 6.70 -9.51
C MET A 27 5.03 5.96 -10.76
N ILE A 28 4.16 5.75 -11.75
CA ILE A 28 4.53 5.15 -13.05
C ILE A 28 5.61 6.01 -13.74
N TYR A 29 5.44 7.33 -13.71
CA TYR A 29 6.44 8.26 -14.27
C TYR A 29 7.75 8.24 -13.47
N ALA A 30 7.65 8.35 -12.12
CA ALA A 30 8.79 8.39 -11.23
C ALA A 30 9.64 7.11 -11.35
N GLU A 31 9.00 5.94 -11.36
CA GLU A 31 9.70 4.66 -11.51
C GLU A 31 10.51 4.61 -12.80
N ARG A 32 9.94 5.01 -13.94
CA ARG A 32 10.65 5.04 -15.22
C ARG A 32 11.77 6.07 -15.25
N ARG A 33 11.58 7.22 -14.59
CA ARG A 33 12.57 8.30 -14.59
C ARG A 33 13.73 7.98 -13.64
N VAL A 34 13.43 7.55 -12.41
CA VAL A 34 14.43 7.20 -11.40
C VAL A 34 15.24 5.98 -11.84
N SER A 35 14.57 4.95 -12.39
CA SER A 35 15.27 3.78 -12.94
C SER A 35 16.22 4.14 -14.08
N ALA A 36 15.81 5.07 -14.94
CA ALA A 36 16.68 5.56 -16.01
C ALA A 36 17.93 6.28 -15.48
N PHE A 37 17.78 7.13 -14.46
CA PHE A 37 18.90 7.76 -13.77
C PHE A 37 19.87 6.74 -13.16
N MET A 38 19.34 5.73 -12.46
CA MET A 38 20.18 4.67 -11.87
C MET A 38 20.95 3.87 -12.90
N GLN A 39 20.41 3.74 -14.11
CA GLN A 39 21.02 3.03 -15.22
C GLN A 39 21.87 3.93 -16.14
N GLY A 40 22.08 5.20 -15.81
CA GLY A 40 22.84 6.16 -16.62
C GLY A 40 22.22 6.48 -17.98
N ARG A 41 20.89 6.34 -18.13
CA ARG A 41 20.15 6.62 -19.38
C ARG A 41 19.05 7.67 -19.18
N LEU A 42 18.59 8.25 -20.31
CA LEU A 42 17.45 9.16 -20.28
C LEU A 42 16.16 8.38 -20.16
N GLY A 43 15.30 8.79 -19.22
CA GLY A 43 13.92 8.31 -19.10
C GLY A 43 12.99 8.91 -20.15
N PRO A 44 11.67 8.75 -20.01
CA PRO A 44 10.68 9.36 -20.89
C PRO A 44 10.89 10.87 -20.96
N ASN A 45 11.00 11.42 -22.18
CA ASN A 45 11.28 12.85 -22.40
C ASN A 45 10.50 13.49 -23.55
N ARG A 46 9.72 12.71 -24.33
CA ARG A 46 9.09 13.20 -25.56
C ARG A 46 7.61 13.60 -25.40
N VAL A 47 6.86 12.90 -24.56
CA VAL A 47 5.41 13.12 -24.41
C VAL A 47 5.15 14.17 -23.33
N GLY A 48 4.89 15.41 -23.74
CA GLY A 48 4.76 16.56 -22.83
C GLY A 48 6.11 17.04 -22.28
N PRO A 49 6.08 18.05 -21.37
CA PRO A 49 7.30 18.57 -20.75
C PRO A 49 8.05 17.45 -20.01
N GLN A 50 9.28 17.17 -20.42
CA GLN A 50 10.12 16.12 -19.82
C GLN A 50 9.48 14.73 -19.72
N GLY A 51 8.49 14.41 -20.57
CA GLY A 51 7.81 13.12 -20.57
C GLY A 51 6.73 12.95 -19.48
N LEU A 52 6.29 14.03 -18.84
CA LEU A 52 5.32 13.99 -17.73
C LEU A 52 3.97 13.37 -18.15
N LEU A 53 3.55 13.54 -19.40
CA LEU A 53 2.30 13.01 -19.93
C LEU A 53 2.40 11.56 -20.42
N GLN A 54 3.56 10.92 -20.29
CA GLN A 54 3.75 9.54 -20.72
C GLN A 54 2.78 8.53 -20.07
N PRO A 55 2.50 8.59 -18.75
CA PRO A 55 1.54 7.66 -18.13
C PRO A 55 0.12 7.82 -18.69
N ILE A 56 -0.28 9.05 -19.07
CA ILE A 56 -1.58 9.32 -19.68
C ILE A 56 -1.63 8.70 -21.08
N ALA A 57 -0.56 8.86 -21.87
CA ALA A 57 -0.47 8.23 -23.19
C ALA A 57 -0.51 6.70 -23.09
N ASP A 58 0.14 6.11 -22.08
CA ASP A 58 0.08 4.68 -21.82
C ASP A 58 -1.34 4.23 -21.42
N GLY A 59 -2.05 5.01 -20.61
CA GLY A 59 -3.45 4.76 -20.27
C GLY A 59 -4.35 4.77 -21.51
N ILE A 60 -4.23 5.77 -22.36
CA ILE A 60 -4.98 5.85 -23.63
C ILE A 60 -4.67 4.65 -24.53
N LYS A 61 -3.39 4.25 -24.61
CA LYS A 61 -2.97 3.05 -25.37
C LYS A 61 -3.69 1.79 -24.88
N PHE A 62 -3.81 1.59 -23.55
CA PHE A 62 -4.54 0.45 -22.98
C PHE A 62 -6.03 0.51 -23.30
N LEU A 63 -6.64 1.69 -23.31
CA LEU A 63 -8.05 1.87 -23.68
C LEU A 63 -8.32 1.54 -25.16
N MET A 64 -7.38 1.87 -26.04
CA MET A 64 -7.50 1.65 -27.49
C MET A 64 -7.04 0.26 -27.95
N LYS A 65 -6.37 -0.50 -27.08
CA LYS A 65 -5.89 -1.84 -27.39
C LYS A 65 -7.06 -2.83 -27.42
N GLU A 66 -7.05 -3.77 -28.37
CA GLU A 66 -8.06 -4.83 -28.46
C GLU A 66 -8.08 -5.68 -27.16
N ASP A 67 -9.29 -5.92 -26.66
CA ASP A 67 -9.52 -6.76 -25.49
C ASP A 67 -9.73 -8.22 -25.93
N ILE A 68 -8.66 -9.00 -25.83
CA ILE A 68 -8.65 -10.40 -26.24
C ILE A 68 -9.05 -11.27 -25.04
N ILE A 69 -10.07 -12.11 -25.23
CA ILE A 69 -10.49 -13.13 -24.27
C ILE A 69 -10.20 -14.49 -24.89
N PRO A 70 -9.26 -15.29 -24.35
CA PRO A 70 -8.94 -16.61 -24.88
C PRO A 70 -10.18 -17.54 -24.85
N ALA A 71 -10.26 -18.48 -25.78
CA ALA A 71 -11.44 -19.32 -25.95
C ALA A 71 -11.69 -20.31 -24.78
N GLY A 72 -10.63 -20.69 -24.07
CA GLY A 72 -10.68 -21.70 -22.99
C GLY A 72 -10.87 -21.15 -21.59
N VAL A 73 -11.09 -19.83 -21.40
CA VAL A 73 -11.19 -19.19 -20.09
C VAL A 73 -12.61 -19.26 -19.51
N ASP A 74 -12.71 -19.23 -18.18
CA ASP A 74 -13.97 -18.96 -17.47
C ASP A 74 -14.27 -17.46 -17.52
N LYS A 75 -15.09 -17.05 -18.51
CA LYS A 75 -15.34 -15.62 -18.81
C LYS A 75 -15.83 -14.78 -17.63
N PRO A 76 -16.83 -15.20 -16.82
CA PRO A 76 -17.29 -14.41 -15.69
C PRO A 76 -16.18 -14.13 -14.69
N ILE A 77 -15.42 -15.14 -14.29
CA ILE A 77 -14.34 -15.02 -13.32
C ILE A 77 -13.19 -14.22 -13.91
N PHE A 78 -12.85 -14.46 -15.18
CA PHE A 78 -11.80 -13.76 -15.90
C PHE A 78 -12.04 -12.23 -15.97
N ILE A 79 -13.29 -11.81 -16.16
CA ILE A 79 -13.66 -10.39 -16.18
C ILE A 79 -13.69 -9.80 -14.76
N LEU A 80 -14.12 -10.58 -13.77
CA LEU A 80 -14.28 -10.10 -12.39
C LEU A 80 -12.95 -10.01 -11.63
N ALA A 81 -11.99 -10.88 -11.89
CA ALA A 81 -10.74 -11.00 -11.16
C ALA A 81 -9.95 -9.67 -11.03
N PRO A 82 -9.73 -8.86 -12.10
CA PRO A 82 -9.07 -7.57 -11.98
C PRO A 82 -9.81 -6.60 -11.07
N ALA A 83 -11.16 -6.63 -11.08
CA ALA A 83 -11.97 -5.77 -10.23
C ALA A 83 -11.88 -6.17 -8.74
N VAL A 84 -11.83 -7.47 -8.46
CA VAL A 84 -11.63 -8.00 -7.09
C VAL A 84 -10.28 -7.59 -6.50
N LEU A 85 -9.26 -7.35 -7.32
CA LEU A 85 -7.98 -6.83 -6.86
C LEU A 85 -8.01 -5.29 -6.72
N LEU A 86 -8.54 -4.58 -7.73
CA LEU A 86 -8.46 -3.12 -7.79
C LEU A 86 -9.40 -2.42 -6.79
N ILE A 87 -10.64 -2.90 -6.66
CA ILE A 87 -11.64 -2.24 -5.80
C ILE A 87 -11.19 -2.21 -4.33
N PRO A 88 -10.79 -3.34 -3.70
CA PRO A 88 -10.27 -3.30 -2.33
C PRO A 88 -9.04 -2.41 -2.17
N ALA A 89 -8.10 -2.43 -3.13
CA ALA A 89 -6.92 -1.58 -3.10
C ALA A 89 -7.28 -0.08 -3.02
N LEU A 90 -8.34 0.35 -3.72
CA LEU A 90 -8.82 1.73 -3.65
C LEU A 90 -9.61 2.02 -2.38
N MET A 91 -10.37 1.06 -1.87
CA MET A 91 -11.17 1.22 -0.65
C MET A 91 -10.32 1.40 0.62
N THR A 92 -9.10 0.87 0.65
CA THR A 92 -8.18 1.03 1.80
C THR A 92 -7.89 2.48 2.13
N PHE A 93 -7.88 3.37 1.14
CA PHE A 93 -7.64 4.81 1.35
C PHE A 93 -8.74 5.53 2.13
N ALA A 94 -9.93 4.95 2.28
CA ALA A 94 -11.04 5.56 2.99
C ALA A 94 -10.75 5.81 4.48
N VAL A 95 -9.90 4.98 5.09
CA VAL A 95 -9.63 5.03 6.54
C VAL A 95 -8.26 5.62 6.90
N ILE A 96 -7.44 6.00 5.90
CA ILE A 96 -6.11 6.59 6.14
C ILE A 96 -6.27 8.08 6.48
N PRO A 97 -5.72 8.56 7.61
CA PRO A 97 -5.71 9.97 7.97
C PRO A 97 -4.58 10.70 7.23
N PHE A 98 -4.93 11.64 6.33
CA PHE A 98 -3.96 12.37 5.51
C PHE A 98 -3.46 13.68 6.15
N GLY A 99 -4.13 14.18 7.16
CA GLY A 99 -3.78 15.46 7.80
C GLY A 99 -4.62 15.74 9.04
N SER A 100 -4.31 16.84 9.73
CA SER A 100 -5.09 17.35 10.83
C SER A 100 -6.47 17.85 10.38
N ASP A 101 -7.41 17.93 11.31
CA ASP A 101 -8.78 18.39 11.02
C ASP A 101 -8.81 19.80 10.48
N ILE A 102 -9.66 20.04 9.50
CA ILE A 102 -9.94 21.39 8.97
C ILE A 102 -11.22 21.94 9.58
N THR A 103 -11.19 23.17 10.10
CA THR A 103 -12.38 23.90 10.51
C THR A 103 -12.92 24.68 9.32
N LEU A 104 -14.02 24.21 8.71
CA LEU A 104 -14.73 24.89 7.64
C LEU A 104 -16.18 25.13 8.05
N PHE A 105 -16.68 26.35 7.86
CA PHE A 105 -18.06 26.74 8.20
C PHE A 105 -18.46 26.44 9.66
N GLY A 106 -17.51 26.56 10.60
CA GLY A 106 -17.73 26.26 12.03
C GLY A 106 -17.84 24.76 12.35
N ARG A 107 -17.54 23.87 11.42
CA ARG A 107 -17.48 22.41 11.63
C ARG A 107 -16.04 21.93 11.50
N GLN A 108 -15.65 21.02 12.40
CA GLN A 108 -14.41 20.27 12.28
C GLN A 108 -14.63 19.14 11.27
N ILE A 109 -13.82 19.11 10.22
CA ILE A 109 -13.88 18.13 9.13
C ILE A 109 -12.57 17.36 9.15
N PRO A 110 -12.57 16.08 9.57
CA PRO A 110 -11.36 15.26 9.52
C PRO A 110 -10.92 15.02 8.07
N LEU A 111 -9.61 15.10 7.82
CA LEU A 111 -9.02 14.78 6.51
C LEU A 111 -8.90 13.26 6.29
N GLN A 112 -10.00 12.59 6.48
CA GLN A 112 -10.20 11.16 6.35
C GLN A 112 -11.62 10.94 5.83
N VAL A 113 -11.84 9.95 4.96
CA VAL A 113 -13.19 9.69 4.42
C VAL A 113 -14.08 9.09 5.51
N ALA A 114 -13.59 8.05 6.17
CA ALA A 114 -14.31 7.34 7.23
C ALA A 114 -13.40 7.09 8.43
N ASP A 115 -13.83 7.55 9.60
CA ASP A 115 -13.17 7.27 10.87
C ASP A 115 -13.80 6.05 11.53
N VAL A 116 -13.18 4.89 11.36
CA VAL A 116 -13.70 3.60 11.82
C VAL A 116 -12.88 3.11 13.01
N ASN A 117 -13.55 2.67 14.09
CA ASN A 117 -12.88 2.18 15.31
C ASN A 117 -11.97 0.97 15.06
N VAL A 118 -12.21 0.21 14.00
CA VAL A 118 -11.42 -0.97 13.57
C VAL A 118 -10.64 -0.70 12.28
N GLY A 119 -10.14 0.53 12.10
CA GLY A 119 -9.52 1.00 10.85
C GLY A 119 -8.39 0.10 10.35
N ILE A 120 -7.50 -0.38 11.23
CA ILE A 120 -6.42 -1.30 10.86
C ILE A 120 -6.97 -2.63 10.35
N LEU A 121 -7.95 -3.22 11.05
CA LEU A 121 -8.54 -4.49 10.61
C LEU A 121 -9.26 -4.35 9.27
N TYR A 122 -9.90 -3.21 9.03
CA TYR A 122 -10.52 -2.91 7.75
C TYR A 122 -9.49 -2.93 6.60
N VAL A 123 -8.32 -2.30 6.80
CA VAL A 123 -7.26 -2.31 5.78
C VAL A 123 -6.73 -3.73 5.55
N LEU A 124 -6.37 -4.46 6.62
CA LEU A 124 -5.87 -5.84 6.49
C LEU A 124 -6.90 -6.76 5.82
N ALA A 125 -8.18 -6.63 6.14
CA ALA A 125 -9.24 -7.42 5.50
C ALA A 125 -9.36 -7.12 3.99
N LEU A 126 -9.23 -5.86 3.58
CA LEU A 126 -9.30 -5.48 2.17
C LEU A 126 -8.07 -5.95 1.38
N THR A 127 -6.87 -5.86 1.98
CA THR A 127 -5.66 -6.39 1.33
C THR A 127 -5.75 -7.90 1.14
N SER A 128 -6.26 -8.64 2.13
CA SER A 128 -6.54 -10.09 2.01
C SER A 128 -7.51 -10.43 0.88
N ILE A 129 -8.54 -9.61 0.65
CA ILE A 129 -9.47 -9.81 -0.49
C ILE A 129 -8.73 -9.69 -1.82
N GLY A 130 -7.74 -8.82 -1.92
CA GLY A 130 -6.90 -8.68 -3.12
C GLY A 130 -6.23 -9.98 -3.55
N VAL A 131 -5.84 -10.84 -2.61
CA VAL A 131 -5.23 -12.16 -2.90
C VAL A 131 -6.16 -13.03 -3.74
N TYR A 132 -7.47 -13.00 -3.45
CA TYR A 132 -8.45 -13.75 -4.24
C TYR A 132 -8.49 -13.27 -5.70
N GLY A 133 -8.32 -11.97 -5.94
CA GLY A 133 -8.25 -11.43 -7.30
C GLY A 133 -7.13 -12.06 -8.13
N ILE A 134 -5.95 -12.25 -7.54
CA ILE A 134 -4.80 -12.87 -8.18
C ILE A 134 -5.03 -14.37 -8.43
N VAL A 135 -5.55 -15.09 -7.43
CA VAL A 135 -5.85 -16.53 -7.55
C VAL A 135 -6.91 -16.77 -8.62
N LEU A 136 -8.00 -16.00 -8.62
CA LEU A 136 -9.07 -16.10 -9.59
C LEU A 136 -8.58 -15.77 -11.00
N ALA A 137 -7.68 -14.79 -11.15
CA ALA A 137 -7.07 -14.47 -12.43
C ALA A 137 -6.25 -15.64 -12.98
N GLY A 138 -5.39 -16.24 -12.15
CA GLY A 138 -4.60 -17.41 -12.53
C GLY A 138 -5.47 -18.62 -12.88
N TRP A 139 -6.52 -18.88 -12.10
CA TRP A 139 -7.40 -20.02 -12.32
C TRP A 139 -8.27 -19.85 -13.57
N SER A 140 -8.94 -18.71 -13.72
CA SER A 140 -9.85 -18.46 -14.84
C SER A 140 -9.17 -18.46 -16.20
N SER A 141 -7.87 -18.17 -16.23
CA SER A 141 -7.05 -18.14 -17.46
C SER A 141 -6.87 -19.50 -18.14
N ASN A 142 -7.17 -20.61 -17.45
CA ASN A 142 -6.98 -21.98 -17.94
C ASN A 142 -5.60 -22.27 -18.55
N SER A 143 -4.58 -21.61 -18.05
CA SER A 143 -3.18 -21.72 -18.44
C SER A 143 -2.36 -22.27 -17.27
N LYS A 144 -1.48 -23.24 -17.56
CA LYS A 144 -0.61 -23.85 -16.52
C LYS A 144 0.31 -22.80 -15.87
N TYR A 145 0.83 -21.89 -16.67
CA TYR A 145 1.73 -20.82 -16.18
C TYR A 145 0.98 -19.80 -15.32
N SER A 146 -0.20 -19.38 -15.77
CA SER A 146 -1.05 -18.45 -15.01
C SER A 146 -1.51 -19.04 -13.67
N LEU A 147 -1.91 -20.32 -13.67
CA LEU A 147 -2.31 -21.00 -12.44
C LEU A 147 -1.15 -21.12 -11.45
N LEU A 148 0.02 -21.53 -11.91
CA LEU A 148 1.22 -21.62 -11.05
C LEU A 148 1.65 -20.24 -10.52
N GLY A 149 1.58 -19.20 -11.33
CA GLY A 149 1.83 -17.82 -10.92
C GLY A 149 0.87 -17.36 -9.83
N GLY A 150 -0.43 -17.58 -10.01
CA GLY A 150 -1.45 -17.26 -9.03
C GLY A 150 -1.28 -18.01 -7.69
N LEU A 151 -0.98 -19.31 -7.73
CA LEU A 151 -0.74 -20.12 -6.52
C LEU A 151 0.54 -19.70 -5.78
N ARG A 152 1.64 -19.41 -6.50
CA ARG A 152 2.87 -18.90 -5.90
C ARG A 152 2.65 -17.53 -5.22
N SER A 153 1.93 -16.64 -5.89
CA SER A 153 1.58 -15.34 -5.33
C SER A 153 0.73 -15.48 -4.08
N ALA A 154 -0.33 -16.29 -4.11
CA ALA A 154 -1.18 -16.53 -2.95
C ALA A 154 -0.40 -17.09 -1.76
N ALA A 155 0.46 -18.08 -1.98
CA ALA A 155 1.27 -18.64 -0.93
C ALA A 155 2.23 -17.61 -0.31
N GLN A 156 2.82 -16.74 -1.13
CA GLN A 156 3.65 -15.61 -0.68
C GLN A 156 2.83 -14.63 0.16
N LEU A 157 1.75 -14.08 -0.41
CA LEU A 157 0.92 -13.05 0.22
C LEU A 157 0.40 -13.51 1.59
N ILE A 158 -0.23 -14.70 1.67
CA ILE A 158 -0.76 -15.24 2.92
C ILE A 158 0.35 -15.43 3.96
N SER A 159 1.53 -15.91 3.55
CA SER A 159 2.64 -16.14 4.48
C SER A 159 3.20 -14.86 5.09
N TYR A 160 3.31 -13.80 4.29
CA TYR A 160 3.83 -12.51 4.75
C TYR A 160 2.77 -11.65 5.44
N GLU A 161 1.51 -11.80 5.08
CA GLU A 161 0.39 -11.15 5.76
C GLU A 161 0.30 -11.55 7.25
N LEU A 162 0.57 -12.83 7.57
CA LEU A 162 0.65 -13.28 8.97
C LEU A 162 1.75 -12.54 9.76
N ALA A 163 2.95 -12.41 9.19
CA ALA A 163 4.05 -11.69 9.83
C ALA A 163 3.75 -10.19 9.96
N MET A 164 3.14 -9.60 8.92
CA MET A 164 2.70 -8.20 8.92
C MET A 164 1.64 -7.95 9.99
N GLY A 165 0.63 -8.80 10.07
CA GLY A 165 -0.41 -8.71 11.09
C GLY A 165 0.13 -8.76 12.51
N LEU A 166 1.11 -9.66 12.80
CA LEU A 166 1.77 -9.73 14.10
C LEU A 166 2.60 -8.47 14.40
N ALA A 167 3.28 -7.89 13.41
CA ALA A 167 3.98 -6.62 13.58
C ALA A 167 3.01 -5.48 13.92
N VAL A 168 1.85 -5.44 13.26
CA VAL A 168 0.78 -4.48 13.54
C VAL A 168 0.20 -4.69 14.96
N VAL A 169 0.02 -5.94 15.40
CA VAL A 169 -0.43 -6.25 16.78
C VAL A 169 0.51 -5.64 17.82
N SER A 170 1.82 -5.62 17.60
CA SER A 170 2.77 -4.98 18.52
C SER A 170 2.51 -3.46 18.66
N ILE A 171 2.09 -2.79 17.57
CA ILE A 171 1.70 -1.37 17.61
C ILE A 171 0.37 -1.16 18.32
N ILE A 172 -0.60 -2.04 18.04
CA ILE A 172 -1.92 -2.01 18.72
C ILE A 172 -1.77 -2.18 20.23
N LEU A 173 -0.87 -3.05 20.68
CA LEU A 173 -0.59 -3.23 22.10
C LEU A 173 -0.04 -1.96 22.77
N LEU A 174 0.78 -1.17 22.04
CA LEU A 174 1.32 0.08 22.55
C LEU A 174 0.27 1.20 22.63
N SER A 175 -0.55 1.33 21.58
CA SER A 175 -1.55 2.42 21.48
C SER A 175 -2.87 2.07 22.18
N GLY A 176 -3.15 0.78 22.43
CA GLY A 176 -4.42 0.33 23.00
C GLY A 176 -5.64 0.55 22.09
N SER A 177 -5.44 0.97 20.83
CA SER A 177 -6.50 1.29 19.87
C SER A 177 -6.26 0.65 18.51
N LEU A 178 -7.37 0.28 17.83
CA LEU A 178 -7.37 -0.17 16.42
C LEU A 178 -7.64 0.98 15.44
N LYS A 179 -7.86 2.18 15.97
CA LYS A 179 -8.19 3.37 15.23
C LYS A 179 -6.91 4.06 14.75
N LEU A 180 -6.81 4.34 13.47
CA LEU A 180 -5.59 4.93 12.89
C LEU A 180 -5.30 6.33 13.43
N ASN A 181 -6.33 7.14 13.69
CA ASN A 181 -6.17 8.48 14.27
C ASN A 181 -5.57 8.44 15.68
N ASP A 182 -6.02 7.49 16.52
CA ASP A 182 -5.50 7.35 17.89
C ASP A 182 -4.01 6.97 17.86
N ILE A 183 -3.63 6.05 16.95
CA ILE A 183 -2.23 5.64 16.78
C ILE A 183 -1.35 6.81 16.32
N VAL A 184 -1.86 7.70 15.47
CA VAL A 184 -1.15 8.91 15.08
C VAL A 184 -1.05 9.87 16.28
N ALA A 185 -2.14 10.05 17.05
CA ALA A 185 -2.16 10.92 18.21
C ALA A 185 -1.13 10.51 19.28
N ASP A 186 -0.95 9.21 19.53
CA ASP A 186 0.03 8.65 20.47
C ASP A 186 1.50 8.90 20.06
N GLN A 187 1.73 9.21 18.82
CA GLN A 187 3.05 9.48 18.25
C GLN A 187 3.39 10.96 18.16
N GLN A 188 2.44 11.87 18.45
CA GLN A 188 2.62 13.32 18.28
C GLN A 188 3.65 13.93 19.22
N GLY A 189 4.25 15.03 18.79
CA GLY A 189 5.08 15.94 19.57
C GLY A 189 6.58 15.80 19.31
N TYR A 190 7.21 14.69 19.68
CA TYR A 190 8.67 14.53 19.56
C TYR A 190 9.03 13.41 18.58
N LEU A 191 10.16 13.58 17.90
CA LEU A 191 10.66 12.58 16.94
C LEU A 191 10.81 11.17 17.58
N PHE A 192 11.28 11.09 18.83
CA PHE A 192 11.43 9.83 19.57
C PHE A 192 10.10 9.23 20.06
N SER A 193 9.00 9.95 19.95
CA SER A 193 7.66 9.42 20.23
C SER A 193 7.18 8.49 19.14
N TRP A 194 7.78 8.52 17.94
CA TRP A 194 7.39 7.68 16.83
C TRP A 194 7.62 6.19 17.12
N ASN A 195 6.70 5.37 16.67
CA ASN A 195 6.73 3.93 16.91
C ASN A 195 7.93 3.22 16.29
N VAL A 196 8.57 3.79 15.28
CA VAL A 196 9.81 3.24 14.71
C VAL A 196 10.92 3.13 15.76
N PHE A 197 10.99 4.06 16.71
CA PHE A 197 11.98 4.02 17.82
C PHE A 197 11.53 3.12 18.97
N LYS A 198 10.23 3.04 19.25
CA LYS A 198 9.66 2.18 20.29
C LYS A 198 9.62 0.70 19.87
N GLN A 199 9.41 0.43 18.57
CA GLN A 199 9.21 -0.90 17.99
C GLN A 199 10.02 -1.13 16.71
N PRO A 200 11.37 -1.02 16.75
CA PRO A 200 12.20 -1.15 15.56
C PRO A 200 12.11 -2.54 14.90
N VAL A 201 11.92 -3.59 15.70
CA VAL A 201 11.77 -4.96 15.19
C VAL A 201 10.46 -5.12 14.42
N ALA A 202 9.36 -4.61 14.97
CA ALA A 202 8.06 -4.61 14.28
C ALA A 202 8.12 -3.81 12.98
N PHE A 203 8.81 -2.67 12.97
CA PHE A 203 9.01 -1.87 11.76
C PHE A 203 9.74 -2.63 10.66
N ILE A 204 10.85 -3.30 10.98
CA ILE A 204 11.63 -4.07 9.99
C ILE A 204 10.79 -5.23 9.44
N ILE A 205 10.07 -5.97 10.30
CA ILE A 205 9.19 -7.06 9.87
C ILE A 205 8.08 -6.52 8.96
N PHE A 206 7.42 -5.43 9.37
CA PHE A 206 6.37 -4.79 8.60
C PHE A 206 6.88 -4.32 7.23
N LEU A 207 8.02 -3.66 7.18
CA LEU A 207 8.62 -3.18 5.94
C LEU A 207 8.92 -4.32 4.96
N ILE A 208 9.51 -5.42 5.43
CA ILE A 208 9.79 -6.60 4.60
C ILE A 208 8.48 -7.23 4.11
N ALA A 209 7.49 -7.36 5.00
CA ALA A 209 6.20 -7.96 4.66
C ALA A 209 5.44 -7.14 3.61
N VAL A 210 5.47 -5.81 3.71
CA VAL A 210 4.86 -4.90 2.74
C VAL A 210 5.46 -5.04 1.34
N TYR A 211 6.79 -5.22 1.22
CA TYR A 211 7.41 -5.52 -0.09
C TYR A 211 6.93 -6.85 -0.66
N ALA A 212 6.75 -7.85 0.17
CA ALA A 212 6.25 -9.14 -0.26
C ALA A 212 4.78 -9.09 -0.67
N GLU A 213 3.97 -8.28 0.01
CA GLU A 213 2.55 -8.09 -0.27
C GLU A 213 2.29 -7.30 -1.56
N THR A 214 3.16 -6.35 -1.88
CA THR A 214 3.07 -5.61 -3.14
C THR A 214 3.64 -6.36 -4.34
N ASN A 215 4.08 -7.61 -4.19
CA ASN A 215 4.70 -8.44 -5.24
C ASN A 215 5.86 -7.73 -5.97
N ARG A 216 6.55 -6.82 -5.29
CA ARG A 216 7.67 -6.06 -5.87
C ARG A 216 9.02 -6.74 -5.60
N LEU A 217 9.97 -6.56 -6.51
CA LEU A 217 11.36 -7.00 -6.28
C LEU A 217 11.87 -6.51 -4.91
N PRO A 218 12.48 -7.37 -4.11
CA PRO A 218 13.03 -8.71 -4.42
C PRO A 218 12.04 -9.88 -4.31
N PHE A 219 10.75 -9.65 -4.02
CA PHE A 219 9.72 -10.65 -3.77
C PHE A 219 8.77 -10.88 -4.97
N ASP A 220 9.17 -10.53 -6.18
CA ASP A 220 8.41 -10.61 -7.43
C ASP A 220 8.46 -12.04 -8.02
N LEU A 221 7.86 -13.00 -7.32
CA LEU A 221 7.77 -14.39 -7.78
C LEU A 221 6.48 -14.72 -8.52
N SER A 222 5.48 -13.88 -8.39
CA SER A 222 4.18 -14.01 -9.06
C SER A 222 4.27 -13.77 -10.55
N GLU A 223 5.11 -12.82 -10.95
CA GLU A 223 5.31 -12.41 -12.34
C GLU A 223 6.47 -13.13 -12.99
N ALA A 224 7.55 -13.36 -12.27
CA ALA A 224 8.77 -14.09 -12.63
C ALA A 224 8.92 -14.36 -14.15
N GLU A 225 9.06 -13.31 -14.97
CA GLU A 225 9.06 -13.38 -16.44
C GLU A 225 9.99 -14.46 -16.99
N GLN A 226 11.10 -14.72 -16.29
CA GLN A 226 12.08 -15.72 -16.69
C GLN A 226 11.62 -17.16 -16.43
N GLU A 227 10.64 -17.39 -15.54
CA GLU A 227 10.14 -18.70 -15.15
C GLU A 227 8.69 -18.96 -15.61
N LEU A 228 7.82 -17.95 -15.54
CA LEU A 228 6.37 -18.08 -15.72
C LEU A 228 5.79 -17.20 -16.85
N VAL A 229 6.63 -16.66 -17.73
CA VAL A 229 6.27 -15.78 -18.86
C VAL A 229 5.73 -14.42 -18.42
N GLY A 230 4.67 -14.37 -17.66
CA GLY A 230 4.05 -13.18 -17.07
C GLY A 230 3.20 -13.54 -15.85
N GLY A 231 3.31 -14.78 -15.36
CA GLY A 231 2.60 -15.23 -14.18
C GLY A 231 1.08 -15.21 -14.35
N TYR A 232 0.34 -14.75 -13.31
CA TYR A 232 -1.12 -14.79 -13.25
C TYR A 232 -1.83 -13.93 -14.31
N HIS A 233 -1.17 -12.90 -14.85
CA HIS A 233 -1.77 -11.96 -15.82
C HIS A 233 -1.35 -12.22 -17.27
N THR A 234 -0.70 -13.35 -17.56
CA THR A 234 -0.18 -13.70 -18.91
C THR A 234 -1.25 -13.64 -19.99
N GLU A 235 -2.47 -14.08 -19.71
CA GLU A 235 -3.57 -14.15 -20.67
C GLU A 235 -4.39 -12.84 -20.74
N TYR A 236 -4.09 -11.87 -19.88
CA TYR A 236 -4.83 -10.61 -19.83
C TYR A 236 -4.31 -9.58 -20.82
N SER A 237 -5.21 -8.79 -21.41
CA SER A 237 -4.89 -7.73 -22.35
C SER A 237 -5.68 -6.46 -22.05
N SER A 238 -5.36 -5.35 -22.74
CA SER A 238 -6.11 -4.09 -22.71
C SER A 238 -6.33 -3.54 -21.30
N ILE A 239 -7.54 -3.07 -20.99
CA ILE A 239 -7.91 -2.47 -19.71
C ILE A 239 -7.76 -3.44 -18.54
N LYS A 240 -8.11 -4.72 -18.73
CA LYS A 240 -8.03 -5.75 -17.69
C LYS A 240 -6.60 -5.92 -17.18
N PHE A 241 -5.61 -5.92 -18.07
CA PHE A 241 -4.21 -5.92 -17.70
C PHE A 241 -3.80 -4.64 -16.95
N SER A 242 -4.26 -3.47 -17.44
CA SER A 242 -4.01 -2.20 -16.78
C SER A 242 -4.57 -2.14 -15.35
N MET A 243 -5.73 -2.78 -15.10
CA MET A 243 -6.34 -2.82 -13.76
C MET A 243 -5.45 -3.56 -12.74
N PHE A 244 -4.74 -4.62 -13.12
CA PHE A 244 -3.78 -5.30 -12.24
C PHE A 244 -2.62 -4.36 -11.87
N PHE A 245 -2.02 -3.69 -12.86
CA PHE A 245 -0.96 -2.71 -12.60
C PHE A 245 -1.44 -1.54 -11.74
N MET A 246 -2.62 -1.01 -12.00
CA MET A 246 -3.19 0.07 -11.19
C MET A 246 -3.39 -0.38 -9.73
N ALA A 247 -3.86 -1.61 -9.51
CA ALA A 247 -4.03 -2.17 -8.18
C ALA A 247 -2.69 -2.36 -7.45
N GLU A 248 -1.66 -2.84 -8.17
CA GLU A 248 -0.31 -3.00 -7.62
C GLU A 248 0.26 -1.66 -7.15
N TYR A 249 0.19 -0.61 -7.98
CA TYR A 249 0.62 0.73 -7.57
C TYR A 249 -0.23 1.29 -6.43
N ALA A 250 -1.55 1.08 -6.44
CA ALA A 250 -2.42 1.50 -5.35
C ALA A 250 -2.04 0.80 -4.03
N ASN A 251 -1.79 -0.51 -4.05
CA ASN A 251 -1.31 -1.26 -2.88
C ASN A 251 0.04 -0.74 -2.38
N MET A 252 0.96 -0.38 -3.28
CA MET A 252 2.25 0.21 -2.91
C MET A 252 2.08 1.57 -2.22
N ILE A 253 1.15 2.41 -2.69
CA ILE A 253 0.84 3.69 -2.06
C ILE A 253 0.18 3.46 -0.70
N THR A 254 -0.78 2.53 -0.59
CA THR A 254 -1.40 2.13 0.68
C THR A 254 -0.36 1.66 1.68
N ALA A 255 0.56 0.80 1.25
CA ALA A 255 1.64 0.27 2.06
C ALA A 255 2.56 1.37 2.60
N ALA A 256 2.96 2.32 1.74
CA ALA A 256 3.74 3.50 2.14
C ALA A 256 2.96 4.37 3.13
N ALA A 257 1.67 4.63 2.88
CA ALA A 257 0.81 5.41 3.75
C ALA A 257 0.62 4.75 5.13
N LEU A 258 0.41 3.43 5.18
CA LEU A 258 0.34 2.67 6.43
C LEU A 258 1.66 2.68 7.19
N THR A 259 2.79 2.52 6.49
CA THR A 259 4.12 2.61 7.12
C THR A 259 4.29 3.95 7.82
N VAL A 260 3.91 5.05 7.17
CA VAL A 260 3.97 6.39 7.75
C VAL A 260 3.01 6.53 8.93
N THR A 261 1.79 6.06 8.82
CA THR A 261 0.76 6.16 9.86
C THR A 261 1.11 5.36 11.10
N LEU A 262 1.61 4.13 10.94
CA LEU A 262 1.88 3.22 12.05
C LEU A 262 3.20 3.50 12.75
N PHE A 263 4.24 3.95 12.02
CA PHE A 263 5.61 4.01 12.55
C PHE A 263 6.23 5.42 12.56
N PHE A 264 5.77 6.35 11.74
CA PHE A 264 6.37 7.68 11.56
C PHE A 264 5.44 8.84 11.93
N GLY A 265 4.49 8.60 12.82
CA GLY A 265 3.59 9.64 13.34
C GLY A 265 2.58 10.17 12.31
N GLY A 266 2.32 9.45 11.20
CA GLY A 266 1.35 9.88 10.22
C GLY A 266 1.66 11.28 9.66
N TRP A 267 0.68 12.18 9.79
CA TRP A 267 0.75 13.57 9.35
C TRP A 267 1.47 14.52 10.34
N ASP A 268 1.83 14.05 11.55
CA ASP A 268 2.49 14.86 12.58
C ASP A 268 3.81 15.48 12.08
N VAL A 269 4.04 16.73 12.45
CA VAL A 269 5.31 17.44 12.21
C VAL A 269 6.02 17.58 13.54
N PRO A 270 7.14 16.90 13.77
CA PRO A 270 7.84 16.96 15.05
C PRO A 270 8.13 18.39 15.48
N LEU A 271 7.92 18.70 16.76
CA LEU A 271 8.16 19.99 17.41
C LEU A 271 7.21 21.14 17.00
N ILE A 272 6.26 20.91 16.10
CA ILE A 272 5.29 21.93 15.67
C ILE A 272 3.90 21.48 16.13
N ASN A 273 3.17 22.40 16.76
CA ASN A 273 1.77 22.15 17.10
C ASN A 273 0.88 22.67 15.96
N GLU A 274 0.51 21.79 15.03
CA GLU A 274 -0.24 22.13 13.82
C GLU A 274 -1.62 22.71 14.13
N THR A 275 -2.25 22.25 15.22
CA THR A 275 -3.59 22.73 15.61
C THR A 275 -3.62 24.21 15.95
N SER A 276 -2.49 24.78 16.39
CA SER A 276 -2.36 26.21 16.72
C SER A 276 -2.28 27.11 15.48
N LEU A 277 -1.89 26.55 14.32
CA LEU A 277 -1.65 27.29 13.08
C LEU A 277 -2.90 27.37 12.16
N GLY A 278 -4.03 26.78 12.54
CA GLY A 278 -5.26 26.74 11.75
C GLY A 278 -5.03 26.10 10.36
N ILE A 279 -5.52 26.75 9.29
CA ILE A 279 -5.42 26.23 7.92
C ILE A 279 -3.97 25.96 7.48
N TRP A 280 -3.02 26.79 7.88
CA TRP A 280 -1.61 26.59 7.57
C TRP A 280 -1.03 25.33 8.25
N GLY A 281 -1.48 25.04 9.48
CA GLY A 281 -1.12 23.80 10.17
C GLY A 281 -1.65 22.57 9.43
N THR A 282 -2.87 22.62 8.95
CA THR A 282 -3.43 21.51 8.16
C THR A 282 -2.70 21.31 6.82
N LEU A 283 -2.34 22.39 6.13
CA LEU A 283 -1.52 22.29 4.91
C LEU A 283 -0.14 21.69 5.20
N LEU A 284 0.47 22.09 6.31
CA LEU A 284 1.76 21.56 6.74
C LEU A 284 1.69 20.07 7.09
N SER A 285 0.63 19.64 7.77
CA SER A 285 0.40 18.23 8.11
C SER A 285 0.23 17.35 6.87
N VAL A 286 -0.57 17.80 5.88
CA VAL A 286 -0.72 17.10 4.60
C VAL A 286 0.61 17.02 3.85
N LEU A 287 1.37 18.12 3.81
CA LEU A 287 2.68 18.14 3.16
C LEU A 287 3.67 17.19 3.85
N SER A 288 3.70 17.16 5.19
CA SER A 288 4.50 16.22 5.98
C SER A 288 4.17 14.77 5.63
N PHE A 289 2.87 14.43 5.59
CA PHE A 289 2.41 13.10 5.21
C PHE A 289 2.87 12.72 3.80
N ILE A 290 2.68 13.60 2.82
CA ILE A 290 3.09 13.38 1.43
C ILE A 290 4.61 13.19 1.31
N LEU A 291 5.40 13.99 2.02
CA LEU A 291 6.87 13.87 1.99
C LEU A 291 7.36 12.56 2.61
N LYS A 292 6.82 12.17 3.77
CA LYS A 292 7.14 10.88 4.40
C LYS A 292 6.72 9.70 3.51
N MET A 293 5.52 9.74 2.95
CA MET A 293 5.02 8.72 2.01
C MET A 293 5.89 8.68 0.76
N GLY A 294 6.28 9.83 0.22
CA GLY A 294 7.17 9.96 -0.94
C GLY A 294 8.55 9.32 -0.71
N PHE A 295 9.08 9.43 0.51
CA PHE A 295 10.32 8.74 0.90
C PHE A 295 10.18 7.22 0.78
N PHE A 296 9.09 6.62 1.30
CA PHE A 296 8.87 5.19 1.20
C PHE A 296 8.59 4.74 -0.23
N LEU A 297 7.85 5.53 -1.01
CA LEU A 297 7.63 5.26 -2.42
C LEU A 297 8.95 5.28 -3.22
N PHE A 298 9.84 6.23 -2.91
CA PHE A 298 11.18 6.25 -3.48
C PHE A 298 12.00 5.02 -3.06
N LEU A 299 11.89 4.60 -1.79
CA LEU A 299 12.54 3.40 -1.28
C LEU A 299 12.09 2.15 -2.04
N PHE A 300 10.80 2.02 -2.38
CA PHE A 300 10.29 0.93 -3.24
C PHE A 300 11.00 0.90 -4.60
N ILE A 301 11.15 2.05 -5.25
CA ILE A 301 11.84 2.14 -6.53
C ILE A 301 13.32 1.77 -6.37
N TRP A 302 13.97 2.29 -5.34
CA TRP A 302 15.40 2.06 -5.09
C TRP A 302 15.70 0.59 -4.83
N VAL A 303 14.95 -0.05 -3.96
CA VAL A 303 15.09 -1.49 -3.63
C VAL A 303 14.90 -2.36 -4.88
N ARG A 304 13.90 -2.05 -5.72
CA ARG A 304 13.63 -2.77 -6.97
C ARG A 304 14.86 -2.83 -7.90
N TRP A 305 15.66 -1.79 -7.94
CA TRP A 305 16.81 -1.69 -8.86
C TRP A 305 18.15 -2.04 -8.21
N THR A 306 18.16 -2.36 -6.91
CA THR A 306 19.38 -2.67 -6.16
C THR A 306 19.49 -4.13 -5.76
N PHE A 307 18.38 -4.77 -5.39
CA PHE A 307 18.40 -6.13 -4.87
C PHE A 307 18.09 -7.17 -5.94
N PRO A 308 18.79 -8.33 -5.90
CA PRO A 308 18.44 -9.48 -6.74
C PRO A 308 17.14 -10.13 -6.25
N ARG A 309 16.45 -10.84 -7.15
CA ARG A 309 15.25 -11.62 -6.83
C ARG A 309 15.59 -12.79 -5.92
N PHE A 310 14.76 -13.06 -4.92
CA PHE A 310 14.85 -14.26 -4.09
C PHE A 310 14.33 -15.50 -4.83
N ARG A 311 14.83 -16.67 -4.44
CA ARG A 311 14.24 -17.95 -4.85
C ARG A 311 13.02 -18.23 -3.96
N TYR A 312 12.05 -18.99 -4.50
CA TYR A 312 10.82 -19.32 -3.79
C TYR A 312 11.05 -19.99 -2.43
N ASP A 313 11.98 -20.95 -2.36
CA ASP A 313 12.35 -21.64 -1.12
C ASP A 313 12.95 -20.69 -0.06
N GLN A 314 13.78 -19.74 -0.47
CA GLN A 314 14.38 -18.74 0.41
C GLN A 314 13.30 -17.79 0.97
N LEU A 315 12.39 -17.35 0.10
CA LEU A 315 11.29 -16.48 0.46
C LEU A 315 10.37 -17.15 1.49
N MET A 316 9.94 -18.39 1.24
CA MET A 316 9.09 -19.13 2.18
C MET A 316 9.80 -19.43 3.52
N LYS A 317 11.11 -19.74 3.50
CA LYS A 317 11.91 -19.88 4.73
C LYS A 317 12.00 -18.58 5.52
N LEU A 318 12.18 -17.44 4.84
CA LEU A 318 12.25 -16.14 5.49
C LEU A 318 10.93 -15.82 6.22
N GLY A 319 9.79 -15.98 5.56
CA GLY A 319 8.47 -15.72 6.16
C GLY A 319 8.20 -16.61 7.38
N TRP A 320 8.26 -17.93 7.19
CA TRP A 320 7.83 -18.89 8.21
C TRP A 320 8.86 -19.16 9.30
N LYS A 321 10.15 -19.24 8.96
CA LYS A 321 11.20 -19.64 9.93
C LYS A 321 11.90 -18.47 10.60
N VAL A 322 11.81 -17.26 10.03
CA VAL A 322 12.51 -16.09 10.56
C VAL A 322 11.51 -15.03 11.00
N MET A 323 10.70 -14.50 10.09
CA MET A 323 9.84 -13.36 10.39
C MET A 323 8.74 -13.70 11.39
N LEU A 324 8.03 -14.81 11.21
CA LEU A 324 6.93 -15.21 12.08
C LEU A 324 7.39 -15.47 13.52
N PRO A 325 8.46 -16.26 13.81
CA PRO A 325 8.95 -16.43 15.18
C PRO A 325 9.44 -15.13 15.82
N ILE A 326 10.15 -14.27 15.06
CA ILE A 326 10.62 -12.97 15.57
C ILE A 326 9.44 -12.03 15.88
N ALA A 327 8.40 -12.02 15.03
CA ALA A 327 7.21 -11.24 15.29
C ALA A 327 6.47 -11.69 16.55
N LEU A 328 6.31 -13.00 16.75
CA LEU A 328 5.74 -13.56 17.98
C LEU A 328 6.56 -13.18 19.21
N LEU A 329 7.88 -13.34 19.15
CA LEU A 329 8.78 -12.98 20.23
C LEU A 329 8.66 -11.48 20.58
N ASN A 330 8.57 -10.62 19.56
CA ASN A 330 8.41 -9.18 19.74
C ASN A 330 7.10 -8.84 20.47
N ILE A 331 5.99 -9.52 20.16
CA ILE A 331 4.70 -9.35 20.86
C ILE A 331 4.84 -9.71 22.33
N PHE A 332 5.47 -10.85 22.66
CA PHE A 332 5.66 -11.27 24.06
C PHE A 332 6.54 -10.28 24.84
N ILE A 333 7.61 -9.77 24.22
CA ILE A 333 8.48 -8.75 24.84
C ILE A 333 7.66 -7.46 25.08
N THR A 334 6.89 -7.02 24.10
CA THR A 334 6.06 -5.81 24.23
C THR A 334 4.99 -5.96 25.31
N ALA A 335 4.28 -7.09 25.34
CA ALA A 335 3.29 -7.37 26.36
C ALA A 335 3.91 -7.44 27.76
N GLY A 336 5.07 -8.09 27.90
CA GLY A 336 5.84 -8.14 29.16
C GLY A 336 6.29 -6.77 29.64
N TYR A 337 6.79 -5.93 28.74
CA TYR A 337 7.16 -4.55 29.05
C TYR A 337 5.94 -3.74 29.57
N LEU A 338 4.81 -3.83 28.87
CA LEU A 338 3.59 -3.12 29.27
C LEU A 338 3.02 -3.60 30.60
N THR A 339 3.07 -4.91 30.89
CA THR A 339 2.62 -5.44 32.18
C THR A 339 3.53 -4.98 33.34
N ILE A 340 4.84 -4.93 33.14
CA ILE A 340 5.78 -4.44 34.14
C ILE A 340 5.56 -2.94 34.39
N THR A 341 5.40 -2.15 33.35
CA THR A 341 5.17 -0.70 33.49
C THR A 341 3.83 -0.35 34.12
N ALA A 342 2.81 -1.23 33.98
CA ALA A 342 1.51 -1.07 34.61
C ALA A 342 1.51 -1.48 36.11
N LEU A 343 2.51 -2.25 36.56
CA LEU A 343 2.67 -2.69 37.95
C LEU A 343 3.51 -1.75 38.81
N ILE A 344 4.29 -0.87 38.18
CA ILE A 344 5.10 0.19 38.80
C ILE A 344 4.33 1.50 38.85
#